data_93b2915b673a743735710e859c849307
#
_entry.id   93b2915b673a743735710e859c849307
#
_cell.length_a   1.000
_cell.length_b   1.000
_cell.length_c   1.000
_cell.angle_alpha   90.00
_cell.angle_beta   90.00
_cell.angle_gamma   90.00
#
_symmetry.space_group_name_H-M   'P 1'
#
loop_
_entity.id
_entity.type
_entity.pdbx_description
1 polymer ?
#
loop_
_entity_poly.entity_id
_entity_poly.type
_entity_poly.pdbx_seq_one_letter_code
_entity_poly.pdbx_strand_id
1 'polypeptide(L)'
;MRVAIITDTHYGARKGSKHLHDYFELFYKNVFFPSLEEEGIDTIIHMGDVFDSRKSIDYYSLEWAKRVVFEPMKKYQVYAITGNHDCYYKNTNEINSPELLLNDYTNIKTYSKATDINIDGLDILLLPWISVDNHAESLEAIQNSKAKIAMGHLEINGFKATRGHMMEDGMPKQVFDKFDNVFSGHFNTR
;
A
#
# COMPACT_ATOMS: atom_id res chain seq x y z
N MET A 1 -7.60 2.29 19.69
CA MET A 1 -7.75 2.30 18.21
C MET A 1 -7.29 0.96 17.63
N ARG A 2 -8.01 0.40 16.67
CA ARG A 2 -7.61 -0.75 15.88
C ARG A 2 -7.62 -0.33 14.40
N VAL A 3 -6.61 -0.74 13.64
CA VAL A 3 -6.47 -0.41 12.22
C VAL A 3 -6.20 -1.70 11.45
N ALA A 4 -6.85 -1.89 10.32
CA ALA A 4 -6.51 -2.97 9.42
C ALA A 4 -5.38 -2.54 8.48
N ILE A 5 -4.41 -3.41 8.30
CA ILE A 5 -3.32 -3.21 7.35
C ILE A 5 -3.47 -4.24 6.23
N ILE A 6 -3.46 -3.78 4.99
CA ILE A 6 -3.46 -4.61 3.79
C ILE A 6 -2.39 -4.08 2.83
N THR A 7 -1.77 -4.96 2.06
CA THR A 7 -0.71 -4.59 1.12
C THR A 7 -0.65 -5.57 -0.04
N ASP A 8 -0.02 -5.17 -1.14
CA ASP A 8 0.33 -6.04 -2.27
C ASP A 8 -0.87 -6.83 -2.82
N THR A 9 -2.00 -6.14 -3.01
CA THR A 9 -3.24 -6.78 -3.46
C THR A 9 -3.24 -7.14 -4.93
N HIS A 10 -2.44 -6.43 -5.74
CA HIS A 10 -2.19 -6.71 -7.15
C HIS A 10 -3.46 -7.03 -7.96
N TYR A 11 -4.49 -6.16 -7.86
CA TYR A 11 -5.72 -6.37 -8.65
C TYR A 11 -5.40 -6.39 -10.14
N GLY A 12 -5.92 -7.39 -10.84
CA GLY A 12 -5.57 -7.66 -12.24
C GLY A 12 -4.40 -8.61 -12.44
N ALA A 13 -3.87 -9.21 -11.37
CA ALA A 13 -2.78 -10.17 -11.43
C ALA A 13 -3.05 -11.32 -12.40
N ARG A 14 -1.96 -11.87 -12.99
CA ARG A 14 -2.01 -12.93 -13.99
C ARG A 14 -2.92 -12.60 -15.17
N LYS A 15 -2.81 -11.37 -15.69
CA LYS A 15 -3.59 -10.87 -16.84
C LYS A 15 -5.10 -10.90 -16.59
N GLY A 16 -5.52 -10.48 -15.41
CA GLY A 16 -6.94 -10.44 -15.06
C GLY A 16 -7.58 -11.81 -14.88
N SER A 17 -6.85 -12.78 -14.32
CA SER A 17 -7.33 -14.14 -14.14
C SER A 17 -8.65 -14.19 -13.37
N LYS A 18 -9.73 -14.59 -14.04
CA LYS A 18 -11.06 -14.73 -13.42
C LYS A 18 -11.03 -15.67 -12.22
N HIS A 19 -10.32 -16.77 -12.30
CA HIS A 19 -10.20 -17.73 -11.20
C HIS A 19 -9.57 -17.10 -9.95
N LEU A 20 -8.56 -16.25 -10.14
CA LEU A 20 -7.93 -15.52 -9.02
C LEU A 20 -8.88 -14.48 -8.43
N HIS A 21 -9.64 -13.77 -9.27
CA HIS A 21 -10.66 -12.84 -8.81
C HIS A 21 -11.76 -13.55 -8.00
N ASP A 22 -12.26 -14.69 -8.49
CA ASP A 22 -13.28 -15.47 -7.76
C ASP A 22 -12.76 -15.90 -6.38
N TYR A 23 -11.47 -16.29 -6.28
CA TYR A 23 -10.83 -16.66 -5.00
C TYR A 23 -10.71 -15.44 -4.06
N PHE A 24 -10.26 -14.29 -4.57
CA PHE A 24 -10.17 -13.07 -3.76
C PHE A 24 -11.55 -12.55 -3.33
N GLU A 25 -12.57 -12.71 -4.16
CA GLU A 25 -13.95 -12.34 -3.80
C GLU A 25 -14.42 -13.12 -2.57
N LEU A 26 -14.12 -14.41 -2.49
CA LEU A 26 -14.43 -15.22 -1.31
C LEU A 26 -13.70 -14.71 -0.06
N PHE A 27 -12.42 -14.32 -0.19
CA PHE A 27 -11.66 -13.74 0.91
C PHE A 27 -12.28 -12.42 1.40
N TYR A 28 -12.58 -11.50 0.51
CA TYR A 28 -13.18 -10.22 0.88
C TYR A 28 -14.54 -10.37 1.53
N LYS A 29 -15.42 -11.21 0.96
CA LYS A 29 -16.80 -11.41 1.45
C LYS A 29 -16.87 -12.20 2.74
N ASN A 30 -16.02 -13.21 2.91
CA ASN A 30 -16.17 -14.17 4.01
C ASN A 30 -15.15 -13.98 5.13
N VAL A 31 -14.05 -13.25 4.87
CA VAL A 31 -12.98 -13.06 5.84
C VAL A 31 -12.74 -11.58 6.11
N PHE A 32 -12.29 -10.83 5.11
CA PHE A 32 -11.78 -9.47 5.33
C PHE A 32 -12.84 -8.54 5.93
N PHE A 33 -13.93 -8.26 5.21
CA PHE A 33 -14.94 -7.33 5.70
C PHE A 33 -15.67 -7.83 6.96
N PRO A 34 -16.07 -9.12 7.08
CA PRO A 34 -16.64 -9.61 8.31
C PRO A 34 -15.71 -9.46 9.53
N SER A 35 -14.40 -9.71 9.37
CA SER A 35 -13.44 -9.51 10.46
C SER A 35 -13.33 -8.04 10.87
N LEU A 36 -13.38 -7.10 9.92
CA LEU A 36 -13.39 -5.67 10.26
C LEU A 36 -14.64 -5.29 11.07
N GLU A 37 -15.81 -5.79 10.67
CA GLU A 37 -17.08 -5.55 11.37
C GLU A 37 -17.06 -6.18 12.78
N GLU A 38 -16.61 -7.42 12.92
CA GLU A 38 -16.52 -8.13 14.21
C GLU A 38 -15.57 -7.42 15.19
N GLU A 39 -14.43 -6.94 14.70
CA GLU A 39 -13.41 -6.26 15.51
C GLU A 39 -13.69 -4.75 15.71
N GLY A 40 -14.74 -4.22 15.10
CA GLY A 40 -15.11 -2.80 15.16
C GLY A 40 -14.03 -1.90 14.56
N ILE A 41 -13.41 -2.34 13.46
CA ILE A 41 -12.37 -1.58 12.75
C ILE A 41 -13.06 -0.70 11.72
N ASP A 42 -12.76 0.58 11.73
CA ASP A 42 -13.28 1.60 10.82
C ASP A 42 -12.20 2.23 9.92
N THR A 43 -10.95 1.86 10.14
CA THR A 43 -9.79 2.45 9.45
C THR A 43 -8.93 1.37 8.80
N ILE A 44 -8.59 1.56 7.53
CA ILE A 44 -7.75 0.68 6.72
C ILE A 44 -6.53 1.46 6.23
N ILE A 45 -5.34 0.87 6.33
CA ILE A 45 -4.13 1.36 5.68
C ILE A 45 -3.70 0.36 4.62
N HIS A 46 -3.66 0.80 3.35
CA HIS A 46 -3.16 0.02 2.23
C HIS A 46 -1.73 0.45 1.90
N MET A 47 -0.78 -0.46 2.07
CA MET A 47 0.65 -0.16 1.96
C MET A 47 1.22 -0.40 0.56
N GLY A 48 0.48 -0.03 -0.50
CA GLY A 48 0.96 -0.03 -1.88
C GLY A 48 0.73 -1.32 -2.65
N ASP A 49 1.07 -1.27 -3.94
CA ASP A 49 0.82 -2.30 -4.94
C ASP A 49 -0.66 -2.72 -4.98
N VAL A 50 -1.52 -1.71 -5.14
CA VAL A 50 -2.97 -1.88 -5.27
C VAL A 50 -3.28 -2.66 -6.55
N PHE A 51 -2.66 -2.25 -7.66
CA PHE A 51 -2.83 -2.88 -8.97
C PHE A 51 -1.57 -3.59 -9.43
N ASP A 52 -1.74 -4.64 -10.23
CA ASP A 52 -0.63 -5.51 -10.64
C ASP A 52 0.25 -4.88 -11.73
N SER A 53 -0.33 -4.15 -12.66
CA SER A 53 0.38 -3.63 -13.83
C SER A 53 0.56 -2.12 -13.79
N ARG A 54 1.80 -1.67 -14.02
CA ARG A 54 2.18 -0.26 -14.06
C ARG A 54 1.42 0.56 -15.12
N LYS A 55 1.08 -0.05 -16.25
CA LYS A 55 0.66 0.68 -17.46
C LYS A 55 -0.81 0.52 -17.82
N SER A 56 -1.47 -0.51 -17.30
CA SER A 56 -2.84 -0.80 -17.71
C SER A 56 -3.54 -1.70 -16.72
N ILE A 57 -4.85 -1.54 -16.64
CA ILE A 57 -5.75 -2.51 -16.02
C ILE A 57 -6.84 -2.83 -17.04
N ASP A 58 -7.20 -4.10 -17.18
CA ASP A 58 -8.34 -4.46 -18.02
C ASP A 58 -9.67 -4.09 -17.33
N TYR A 59 -10.70 -3.85 -18.14
CA TYR A 59 -11.99 -3.37 -17.64
C TYR A 59 -12.69 -4.36 -16.71
N TYR A 60 -12.49 -5.67 -16.91
CA TYR A 60 -13.06 -6.68 -16.04
C TYR A 60 -12.42 -6.61 -14.65
N SER A 61 -11.09 -6.55 -14.56
CA SER A 61 -10.38 -6.44 -13.30
C SER A 61 -10.72 -5.14 -12.56
N LEU A 62 -10.86 -4.04 -13.29
CA LEU A 62 -11.21 -2.75 -12.69
C LEU A 62 -12.66 -2.75 -12.16
N GLU A 63 -13.61 -3.26 -12.93
CA GLU A 63 -15.01 -3.40 -12.49
C GLU A 63 -15.12 -4.29 -11.27
N TRP A 64 -14.43 -5.43 -11.31
CA TRP A 64 -14.38 -6.38 -10.22
C TRP A 64 -13.82 -5.71 -8.93
N ALA A 65 -12.68 -5.02 -9.03
CA ALA A 65 -12.06 -4.34 -7.88
C ALA A 65 -12.99 -3.27 -7.30
N LYS A 66 -13.66 -2.49 -8.16
CA LYS A 66 -14.66 -1.52 -7.71
C LYS A 66 -15.81 -2.18 -6.97
N ARG A 67 -16.45 -3.17 -7.54
CA ARG A 67 -17.63 -3.84 -6.98
C ARG A 67 -17.31 -4.64 -5.70
N VAL A 68 -16.21 -5.38 -5.69
CA VAL A 68 -15.89 -6.33 -4.60
C VAL A 68 -15.14 -5.66 -3.46
N VAL A 69 -14.32 -4.64 -3.76
CA VAL A 69 -13.41 -4.05 -2.79
C VAL A 69 -13.75 -2.60 -2.48
N PHE A 70 -13.69 -1.70 -3.47
CA PHE A 70 -13.76 -0.27 -3.19
C PHE A 70 -15.17 0.21 -2.82
N GLU A 71 -16.23 -0.36 -3.39
CA GLU A 71 -17.59 -0.03 -2.98
C GLU A 71 -17.91 -0.45 -1.54
N PRO A 72 -17.57 -1.69 -1.10
CA PRO A 72 -17.66 -2.05 0.31
C PRO A 72 -16.76 -1.21 1.22
N MET A 73 -15.58 -0.79 0.75
CA MET A 73 -14.67 0.07 1.53
C MET A 73 -15.22 1.47 1.82
N LYS A 74 -16.32 1.91 1.18
CA LYS A 74 -16.96 3.21 1.47
C LYS A 74 -17.40 3.37 2.93
N LYS A 75 -17.55 2.29 3.67
CA LYS A 75 -17.86 2.29 5.10
C LYS A 75 -16.67 2.66 5.99
N TYR A 76 -15.45 2.66 5.45
CA TYR A 76 -14.19 2.78 6.20
C TYR A 76 -13.43 4.02 5.77
N GLN A 77 -12.64 4.58 6.68
CA GLN A 77 -11.61 5.55 6.30
C GLN A 77 -10.39 4.79 5.77
N VAL A 78 -9.97 5.08 4.54
CA VAL A 78 -8.86 4.37 3.91
C VAL A 78 -7.71 5.34 3.63
N TYR A 79 -6.51 4.94 4.01
CA TYR A 79 -5.25 5.60 3.66
C TYR A 79 -4.45 4.66 2.77
N ALA A 80 -4.19 5.04 1.53
CA ALA A 80 -3.49 4.20 0.56
C ALA A 80 -2.21 4.88 0.07
N ILE A 81 -1.09 4.21 0.19
CA ILE A 81 0.16 4.68 -0.39
C ILE A 81 0.41 4.02 -1.74
N THR A 82 1.18 4.69 -2.58
CA THR A 82 1.60 4.18 -3.89
C THR A 82 2.73 3.18 -3.74
N GLY A 83 2.59 1.98 -4.31
CA GLY A 83 3.65 0.99 -4.45
C GLY A 83 4.37 1.08 -5.80
N ASN A 84 5.36 0.23 -6.00
CA ASN A 84 6.15 0.27 -7.25
C ASN A 84 5.38 -0.22 -8.48
N HIS A 85 4.42 -1.13 -8.32
CA HIS A 85 3.54 -1.57 -9.41
C HIS A 85 2.46 -0.54 -9.75
N ASP A 86 2.15 0.35 -8.83
CA ASP A 86 1.17 1.42 -9.06
C ASP A 86 1.72 2.56 -9.92
N CYS A 87 3.05 2.76 -9.97
CA CYS A 87 3.68 3.85 -10.71
C CYS A 87 3.85 3.52 -12.19
N TYR A 88 3.43 4.42 -13.08
CA TYR A 88 3.61 4.27 -14.52
C TYR A 88 5.09 4.23 -14.92
N TYR A 89 5.88 5.18 -14.44
CA TYR A 89 7.32 5.24 -14.62
C TYR A 89 8.05 4.62 -13.43
N LYS A 90 9.25 4.09 -13.66
CA LYS A 90 10.04 3.46 -12.59
C LYS A 90 10.74 4.46 -11.68
N ASN A 91 10.94 5.68 -12.16
CA ASN A 91 11.76 6.69 -11.51
C ASN A 91 10.95 7.79 -10.81
N THR A 92 9.62 7.82 -10.96
CA THR A 92 8.75 8.84 -10.36
C THR A 92 7.37 8.26 -9.99
N ASN A 93 6.73 8.85 -8.99
CA ASN A 93 5.37 8.53 -8.55
C ASN A 93 4.31 9.50 -9.11
N GLU A 94 4.68 10.43 -10.01
CA GLU A 94 3.77 11.46 -10.51
C GLU A 94 2.52 10.92 -11.20
N ILE A 95 2.67 9.82 -11.96
CA ILE A 95 1.54 9.14 -12.59
C ILE A 95 1.40 7.77 -11.93
N ASN A 96 0.35 7.60 -11.15
CA ASN A 96 0.10 6.39 -10.40
C ASN A 96 -1.38 5.98 -10.42
N SER A 97 -1.63 4.69 -10.36
CA SER A 97 -2.97 4.13 -10.46
C SER A 97 -3.88 4.45 -9.27
N PRO A 98 -3.43 4.48 -8.00
CA PRO A 98 -4.30 4.85 -6.89
C PRO A 98 -4.89 6.26 -7.03
N GLU A 99 -4.08 7.28 -7.33
CA GLU A 99 -4.59 8.64 -7.51
C GLU A 99 -5.53 8.77 -8.71
N LEU A 100 -5.25 8.05 -9.82
CA LEU A 100 -6.08 8.10 -11.01
C LEU A 100 -7.40 7.35 -10.87
N LEU A 101 -7.44 6.23 -10.15
CA LEU A 101 -8.58 5.32 -10.15
C LEU A 101 -9.42 5.39 -8.87
N LEU A 102 -8.85 5.90 -7.77
CA LEU A 102 -9.52 5.95 -6.47
C LEU A 102 -9.89 7.36 -6.02
N ASN A 103 -9.54 8.40 -6.77
CA ASN A 103 -9.78 9.80 -6.40
C ASN A 103 -11.27 10.16 -6.27
N ASP A 104 -12.16 9.41 -6.91
CA ASP A 104 -13.61 9.60 -6.80
C ASP A 104 -14.20 9.08 -5.47
N TYR A 105 -13.42 8.31 -4.70
CA TYR A 105 -13.83 7.79 -3.40
C TYR A 105 -13.43 8.75 -2.28
N THR A 106 -14.37 9.54 -1.78
CA THR A 106 -14.11 10.59 -0.76
C THR A 106 -13.57 10.07 0.57
N ASN A 107 -13.77 8.78 0.85
CA ASN A 107 -13.26 8.09 2.04
C ASN A 107 -11.87 7.47 1.85
N ILE A 108 -11.32 7.47 0.63
CA ILE A 108 -9.99 6.95 0.31
C ILE A 108 -9.05 8.13 0.08
N LYS A 109 -8.04 8.24 0.91
CA LYS A 109 -6.95 9.21 0.74
C LYS A 109 -5.74 8.52 0.17
N THR A 110 -5.27 8.97 -0.98
CA THR A 110 -4.09 8.41 -1.66
C THR A 110 -2.86 9.28 -1.41
N TYR A 111 -1.70 8.64 -1.27
CA TYR A 111 -0.44 9.32 -1.00
C TYR A 111 0.65 8.79 -1.94
N SER A 112 1.20 9.69 -2.74
CA SER A 112 2.35 9.43 -3.64
C SER A 112 3.65 10.04 -3.11
N LYS A 113 3.59 10.79 -1.99
CA LYS A 113 4.72 11.42 -1.31
C LYS A 113 4.76 11.03 0.15
N ALA A 114 5.96 11.04 0.73
CA ALA A 114 6.17 10.84 2.16
C ALA A 114 5.35 11.87 2.96
N THR A 115 4.50 11.39 3.87
CA THR A 115 3.53 12.24 4.56
C THR A 115 3.30 11.76 5.99
N ASP A 116 3.47 12.66 6.96
CA ASP A 116 3.02 12.43 8.33
C ASP A 116 1.49 12.56 8.41
N ILE A 117 0.84 11.55 8.97
CA ILE A 117 -0.60 11.55 9.27
C ILE A 117 -0.83 11.32 10.75
N ASN A 118 -1.99 11.76 11.22
CA ASN A 118 -2.45 11.45 12.57
C ASN A 118 -3.79 10.71 12.50
N ILE A 119 -3.86 9.55 13.14
CA ILE A 119 -5.08 8.76 13.26
C ILE A 119 -5.38 8.60 14.75
N ASP A 120 -6.42 9.25 15.26
CA ASP A 120 -6.84 9.20 16.66
C ASP A 120 -5.72 9.46 17.68
N GLY A 121 -4.82 10.38 17.37
CA GLY A 121 -3.69 10.73 18.22
C GLY A 121 -2.42 9.89 18.00
N LEU A 122 -2.44 8.94 17.09
CA LEU A 122 -1.27 8.17 16.68
C LEU A 122 -0.65 8.79 15.43
N ASP A 123 0.59 9.28 15.58
CA ASP A 123 1.36 9.82 14.46
C ASP A 123 2.04 8.69 13.69
N ILE A 124 1.83 8.66 12.38
CA ILE A 124 2.37 7.66 11.47
C ILE A 124 3.01 8.37 10.28
N LEU A 125 4.25 8.02 9.94
CA LEU A 125 4.86 8.42 8.68
C LEU A 125 4.49 7.41 7.60
N LEU A 126 3.73 7.86 6.59
CA LEU A 126 3.46 7.08 5.38
C LEU A 126 4.60 7.31 4.36
N LEU A 127 5.17 6.21 3.88
CA LEU A 127 6.27 6.19 2.91
C LEU A 127 5.86 5.42 1.65
N PRO A 128 5.32 6.10 0.63
CA PRO A 128 5.11 5.49 -0.69
C PRO A 128 6.41 4.98 -1.29
N TRP A 129 6.32 4.27 -2.42
CA TRP A 129 7.51 3.80 -3.15
C TRP A 129 8.54 4.91 -3.31
N ILE A 130 9.76 4.64 -2.85
CA ILE A 130 10.87 5.58 -2.93
C ILE A 130 11.58 5.37 -4.26
N SER A 131 11.36 6.29 -5.18
CA SER A 131 11.95 6.33 -6.51
C SER A 131 13.16 7.27 -6.56
N VAL A 132 13.84 7.32 -7.69
CA VAL A 132 14.99 8.23 -7.88
C VAL A 132 14.58 9.70 -7.66
N ASP A 133 13.41 10.09 -8.17
CA ASP A 133 12.97 11.49 -8.13
C ASP A 133 12.58 11.97 -6.72
N ASN A 134 12.04 11.09 -5.89
CA ASN A 134 11.56 11.45 -4.53
C ASN A 134 12.49 11.01 -3.40
N HIS A 135 13.65 10.42 -3.74
CA HIS A 135 14.56 9.84 -2.74
C HIS A 135 15.03 10.87 -1.69
N ALA A 136 15.48 12.04 -2.13
CA ALA A 136 15.95 13.08 -1.22
C ALA A 136 14.83 13.61 -0.33
N GLU A 137 13.64 13.88 -0.89
CA GLU A 137 12.45 14.33 -0.17
C GLU A 137 12.01 13.27 0.87
N SER A 138 12.04 11.98 0.49
CA SER A 138 11.69 10.88 1.39
C SER A 138 12.66 10.75 2.56
N LEU A 139 13.97 10.88 2.33
CA LEU A 139 14.98 10.88 3.39
C LEU A 139 14.80 12.06 4.34
N GLU A 140 14.53 13.25 3.81
CA GLU A 140 14.25 14.43 4.62
C GLU A 140 12.99 14.23 5.48
N ALA A 141 11.92 13.69 4.92
CA ALA A 141 10.71 13.36 5.65
C ALA A 141 10.97 12.35 6.78
N ILE A 142 11.75 11.30 6.52
CA ILE A 142 12.16 10.32 7.53
C ILE A 142 12.93 11.02 8.66
N GLN A 143 13.88 11.89 8.34
CA GLN A 143 14.70 12.59 9.35
C GLN A 143 13.87 13.55 10.21
N ASN A 144 12.95 14.29 9.60
CA ASN A 144 12.18 15.35 10.24
C ASN A 144 10.90 14.86 10.95
N SER A 145 10.34 13.72 10.55
CA SER A 145 9.14 13.16 11.15
C SER A 145 9.33 12.94 12.67
N LYS A 146 8.28 13.21 13.42
CA LYS A 146 8.19 12.93 14.87
C LYS A 146 7.41 11.66 15.16
N ALA A 147 6.88 11.00 14.13
CA ALA A 147 6.17 9.74 14.26
C ALA A 147 7.09 8.66 14.86
N LYS A 148 6.47 7.75 15.62
CA LYS A 148 7.12 6.55 16.15
C LYS A 148 6.88 5.31 15.31
N ILE A 149 5.97 5.43 14.35
CA ILE A 149 5.60 4.36 13.43
C ILE A 149 5.84 4.85 12.01
N ALA A 150 6.51 4.03 11.20
CA ALA A 150 6.59 4.22 9.75
C ALA A 150 5.85 3.07 9.05
N MET A 151 5.05 3.41 8.06
CA MET A 151 4.35 2.44 7.21
C MET A 151 4.65 2.75 5.75
N GLY A 152 5.24 1.80 5.03
CA GLY A 152 5.73 2.08 3.70
C GLY A 152 5.67 0.93 2.72
N HIS A 153 6.02 1.24 1.48
CA HIS A 153 6.28 0.27 0.43
C HIS A 153 7.76 0.34 0.08
N LEU A 154 8.58 -0.40 0.85
CA LEU A 154 10.00 -0.13 0.98
C LEU A 154 10.87 -1.27 0.46
N GLU A 155 11.93 -0.91 -0.24
CA GLU A 155 13.01 -1.80 -0.61
C GLU A 155 14.16 -1.60 0.39
N ILE A 156 14.34 -2.59 1.28
CA ILE A 156 15.31 -2.50 2.38
C ILE A 156 16.38 -3.56 2.20
N ASN A 157 17.65 -3.14 2.27
CA ASN A 157 18.82 -4.00 2.19
C ASN A 157 18.83 -5.01 3.35
N GLY A 158 19.19 -6.26 3.04
CA GLY A 158 19.30 -7.35 4.02
C GLY A 158 18.00 -8.09 4.30
N PHE A 159 16.88 -7.71 3.66
CA PHE A 159 15.63 -8.46 3.71
C PHE A 159 15.55 -9.48 2.56
N LYS A 160 14.77 -10.56 2.77
CA LYS A 160 14.55 -11.56 1.72
C LYS A 160 13.52 -11.05 0.73
N ALA A 161 13.93 -10.84 -0.52
CA ALA A 161 13.01 -10.49 -1.61
C ALA A 161 12.17 -11.68 -2.07
N THR A 162 12.81 -12.87 -2.16
CA THR A 162 12.16 -14.15 -2.49
C THR A 162 12.84 -15.28 -1.75
N ARG A 163 12.30 -16.50 -1.80
CA ARG A 163 12.90 -17.68 -1.17
C ARG A 163 14.36 -17.85 -1.64
N GLY A 164 15.32 -17.63 -0.74
CA GLY A 164 16.74 -17.82 -1.02
C GLY A 164 17.47 -16.64 -1.66
N HIS A 165 16.77 -15.51 -1.92
CA HIS A 165 17.40 -14.30 -2.47
C HIS A 165 17.29 -13.15 -1.46
N MET A 166 18.46 -12.69 -1.00
CA MET A 166 18.57 -11.49 -0.14
C MET A 166 18.65 -10.27 -1.04
N MET A 167 17.96 -9.20 -0.67
CA MET A 167 18.11 -7.91 -1.32
C MET A 167 19.46 -7.31 -0.90
N GLU A 168 20.35 -7.13 -1.86
CA GLU A 168 21.65 -6.47 -1.65
C GLU A 168 21.59 -4.98 -1.92
N ASP A 169 20.71 -4.59 -2.87
CA ASP A 169 20.36 -3.20 -3.15
C ASP A 169 19.17 -2.78 -2.29
N GLY A 170 18.96 -1.49 -2.12
CA GLY A 170 17.88 -0.95 -1.31
C GLY A 170 18.37 -0.04 -0.18
N MET A 171 17.45 0.52 0.56
CA MET A 171 17.76 1.45 1.63
C MET A 171 18.42 0.72 2.82
N PRO A 172 19.47 1.30 3.43
CA PRO A 172 20.03 0.75 4.67
C PRO A 172 18.96 0.76 5.78
N LYS A 173 18.81 -0.34 6.49
CA LYS A 173 17.83 -0.43 7.61
C LYS A 173 18.03 0.63 8.69
N GLN A 174 19.25 1.13 8.87
CA GLN A 174 19.61 2.16 9.85
C GLN A 174 18.86 3.48 9.63
N VAL A 175 18.41 3.74 8.41
CA VAL A 175 17.59 4.93 8.09
C VAL A 175 16.31 4.96 8.92
N PHE A 176 15.82 3.79 9.33
CA PHE A 176 14.58 3.62 10.08
C PHE A 176 14.77 3.43 11.59
N ASP A 177 15.98 3.46 12.12
CA ASP A 177 16.29 3.16 13.55
C ASP A 177 15.59 4.10 14.55
N LYS A 178 15.13 5.27 14.11
CA LYS A 178 14.38 6.21 14.95
C LYS A 178 12.93 5.81 15.24
N PHE A 179 12.35 4.92 14.44
CA PHE A 179 10.98 4.45 14.59
C PHE A 179 10.93 3.26 15.54
N ASP A 180 9.92 3.22 16.40
CA ASP A 180 9.68 2.09 17.30
C ASP A 180 9.15 0.87 16.51
N ASN A 181 8.39 1.14 15.44
CA ASN A 181 7.86 0.11 14.54
C ASN A 181 7.92 0.57 13.08
N VAL A 182 8.31 -0.35 12.20
CA VAL A 182 8.29 -0.15 10.75
C VAL A 182 7.52 -1.30 10.10
N PHE A 183 6.48 -0.97 9.36
CA PHE A 183 5.71 -1.92 8.55
C PHE A 183 5.97 -1.65 7.08
N SER A 184 6.19 -2.68 6.30
CA SER A 184 6.43 -2.53 4.86
C SER A 184 5.68 -3.58 4.05
N GLY A 185 5.10 -3.15 2.93
CA GLY A 185 4.79 -3.99 1.79
C GLY A 185 6.04 -4.30 0.95
N HIS A 186 5.85 -4.69 -0.30
CA HIS A 186 6.85 -4.99 -1.32
C HIS A 186 7.46 -6.40 -1.24
N PHE A 187 7.89 -6.87 -0.09
CA PHE A 187 8.48 -8.20 0.03
C PHE A 187 7.43 -9.24 0.43
N ASN A 188 7.06 -10.11 -0.52
CA ASN A 188 6.06 -11.16 -0.35
C ASN A 188 6.67 -12.47 0.19
N THR A 189 7.61 -12.40 1.13
CA THR A 189 8.26 -13.57 1.75
C THR A 189 7.82 -13.75 3.19
N ARG A 190 7.51 -14.98 3.54
CA ARG A 190 7.32 -15.43 4.92
C ARG A 190 8.63 -15.96 5.48
#